data_e9bbe0faafbc2cf2efa5c424437175fb
#
_entry.id   e9bbe0faafbc2cf2efa5c424437175fb
#
_cell.length_a   1.000
_cell.length_b   1.000
_cell.length_c   1.000
_cell.angle_alpha   90.00
_cell.angle_beta   90.00
_cell.angle_gamma   90.00
#
_symmetry.space_group_name_H-M   'P 1'
#
loop_
_entity.id
_entity.type
_entity.pdbx_description
1 polymer ?
#
loop_
_entity_poly.entity_id
_entity_poly.type
_entity_poly.pdbx_seq_one_letter_code
_entity_poly.pdbx_strand_id
1 'polypeptide(L)'
;MKNLIKALSDFQNECPIIHKDTKGHNYTYADLPQIFSVINPLLKKHKLCFTQLLQENGIKTILFHVESGEQLESFTTIPLVKLGAMNEYQSYGSGVTYYRRYALSSMLGLVTDKDTDAAGSPVAQPIKPVLLDTIWEEELNKCKTLEELTLYFEKLNKKYNLGHDQLNKFSIRKQQIIK
;
A
#
# COMPACT_ATOMS: atom_id res chain seq x y z
N MET A 1 17.33 10.49 -26.34
CA MET A 1 17.33 10.69 -24.86
C MET A 1 17.73 12.10 -24.41
N LYS A 2 18.53 12.87 -25.18
CA LYS A 2 18.99 14.21 -24.77
C LYS A 2 17.85 15.23 -24.59
N ASN A 3 16.90 15.26 -25.54
CA ASN A 3 15.78 16.20 -25.48
C ASN A 3 14.80 15.85 -24.36
N LEU A 4 14.48 14.55 -24.21
CA LEU A 4 13.63 14.07 -23.14
C LEU A 4 14.20 14.38 -21.76
N ILE A 5 15.50 14.10 -21.52
CA ILE A 5 16.14 14.36 -20.23
C ILE A 5 16.17 15.86 -19.94
N LYS A 6 16.47 16.69 -20.95
CA LYS A 6 16.42 18.16 -20.78
C LYS A 6 15.01 18.63 -20.41
N ALA A 7 13.99 18.21 -21.15
CA ALA A 7 12.60 18.57 -20.89
C ALA A 7 12.13 18.09 -19.51
N LEU A 8 12.52 16.87 -19.11
CA LEU A 8 12.21 16.34 -17.78
C LEU A 8 12.89 17.13 -16.67
N SER A 9 14.16 17.52 -16.85
CA SER A 9 14.88 18.37 -15.89
C SER A 9 14.21 19.74 -15.74
N ASP A 10 13.84 20.37 -16.88
CA ASP A 10 13.15 21.66 -16.86
C ASP A 10 11.77 21.56 -16.17
N PHE A 11 11.03 20.47 -16.43
CA PHE A 11 9.77 20.15 -15.75
C PHE A 11 9.97 19.99 -14.23
N GLN A 12 10.95 19.20 -13.80
CA GLN A 12 11.21 18.95 -12.37
C GLN A 12 11.60 20.21 -11.61
N ASN A 13 12.36 21.12 -12.24
CA ASN A 13 12.74 22.40 -11.63
C ASN A 13 11.54 23.35 -11.44
N GLU A 14 10.51 23.21 -12.26
CA GLU A 14 9.33 24.09 -12.23
C GLU A 14 8.17 23.46 -11.43
N CYS A 15 8.15 22.15 -11.31
CA CYS A 15 7.05 21.43 -10.64
C CYS A 15 7.02 21.77 -9.15
N PRO A 16 5.93 22.35 -8.63
CA PRO A 16 5.83 22.64 -7.21
C PRO A 16 5.66 21.37 -6.39
N ILE A 17 5.85 21.48 -5.08
CA ILE A 17 5.47 20.44 -4.13
C ILE A 17 3.94 20.25 -4.21
N ILE A 18 3.49 19.02 -4.37
CA ILE A 18 2.07 18.69 -4.44
C ILE A 18 1.59 18.33 -3.03
N HIS A 19 0.68 19.16 -2.49
CA HIS A 19 0.16 18.96 -1.14
C HIS A 19 -0.78 17.75 -1.04
N LYS A 20 -0.79 17.11 0.13
CA LYS A 20 -1.63 15.94 0.43
C LYS A 20 -2.96 16.39 1.03
N ASP A 21 -3.93 16.75 0.19
CA ASP A 21 -5.21 17.32 0.62
C ASP A 21 -6.34 16.28 0.73
N THR A 22 -6.18 15.12 0.09
CA THR A 22 -7.20 14.06 0.11
C THR A 22 -7.07 13.22 1.37
N LYS A 23 -8.18 13.07 2.13
CA LYS A 23 -8.24 12.26 3.34
C LYS A 23 -8.44 10.79 3.00
N GLY A 24 -7.52 9.94 3.46
CA GLY A 24 -7.67 8.48 3.52
C GLY A 24 -8.08 8.03 4.94
N HIS A 25 -8.05 6.73 5.19
CA HIS A 25 -8.28 6.18 6.52
C HIS A 25 -7.02 6.36 7.38
N ASN A 26 -7.00 7.38 8.25
CA ASN A 26 -5.88 7.77 9.13
C ASN A 26 -4.64 8.37 8.43
N TYR A 27 -4.74 8.79 7.17
CA TYR A 27 -3.65 9.48 6.45
C TYR A 27 -4.20 10.44 5.39
N THR A 28 -3.35 11.36 4.92
CA THR A 28 -3.64 12.23 3.78
C THR A 28 -2.75 11.87 2.60
N TYR A 29 -3.24 12.07 1.39
CA TYR A 29 -2.48 11.81 0.17
C TYR A 29 -2.89 12.74 -0.96
N ALA A 30 -2.00 12.92 -1.94
CA ALA A 30 -2.34 13.58 -3.18
C ALA A 30 -2.98 12.54 -4.13
N ASP A 31 -4.25 12.73 -4.49
CA ASP A 31 -4.93 11.83 -5.41
C ASP A 31 -4.54 12.10 -6.89
N LEU A 32 -4.91 11.20 -7.79
CA LEU A 32 -4.59 11.36 -9.22
C LEU A 32 -5.17 12.63 -9.84
N PRO A 33 -6.43 13.03 -9.59
CA PRO A 33 -6.95 14.30 -10.06
C PRO A 33 -6.12 15.51 -9.65
N GLN A 34 -5.71 15.56 -8.38
CA GLN A 34 -4.87 16.63 -7.86
C GLN A 34 -3.49 16.63 -8.52
N ILE A 35 -2.84 15.47 -8.62
CA ILE A 35 -1.56 15.34 -9.32
C ILE A 35 -1.70 15.83 -10.77
N PHE A 36 -2.73 15.38 -11.50
CA PHE A 36 -2.94 15.76 -12.90
C PHE A 36 -3.22 17.25 -13.07
N SER A 37 -3.93 17.88 -12.14
CA SER A 37 -4.19 19.34 -12.21
C SER A 37 -2.90 20.15 -12.15
N VAL A 38 -1.90 19.67 -11.41
CA VAL A 38 -0.59 20.33 -11.28
C VAL A 38 0.32 20.02 -12.46
N ILE A 39 0.43 18.74 -12.85
CA ILE A 39 1.44 18.32 -13.82
C ILE A 39 1.04 18.57 -15.28
N ASN A 40 -0.25 18.48 -15.64
CA ASN A 40 -0.67 18.58 -17.04
C ASN A 40 -0.28 19.90 -17.71
N PRO A 41 -0.45 21.09 -17.10
CA PRO A 41 0.03 22.33 -17.67
C PRO A 41 1.54 22.35 -17.92
N LEU A 42 2.32 21.80 -16.98
CA LEU A 42 3.77 21.74 -17.06
C LEU A 42 4.25 20.74 -18.11
N LEU A 43 3.64 19.54 -18.16
CA LEU A 43 3.92 18.55 -19.20
C LEU A 43 3.71 19.16 -20.60
N LYS A 44 2.58 19.83 -20.81
CA LYS A 44 2.30 20.52 -22.07
C LYS A 44 3.37 21.59 -22.39
N LYS A 45 3.76 22.41 -21.41
CA LYS A 45 4.77 23.46 -21.55
C LYS A 45 6.12 22.89 -21.97
N HIS A 46 6.55 21.79 -21.33
CA HIS A 46 7.85 21.15 -21.59
C HIS A 46 7.82 20.08 -22.68
N LYS A 47 6.74 20.00 -23.48
CA LYS A 47 6.58 19.04 -24.59
C LYS A 47 6.70 17.58 -24.14
N LEU A 48 6.25 17.29 -22.94
CA LEU A 48 6.17 15.96 -22.38
C LEU A 48 4.74 15.44 -22.42
N CYS A 49 4.59 14.14 -22.62
CA CYS A 49 3.34 13.42 -22.38
C CYS A 49 3.65 12.02 -21.84
N PHE A 50 2.68 11.42 -21.21
CA PHE A 50 2.84 10.07 -20.68
C PHE A 50 1.61 9.21 -20.96
N THR A 51 1.81 7.89 -20.91
CA THR A 51 0.74 6.90 -20.85
C THR A 51 1.05 5.85 -19.79
N GLN A 52 -0.02 5.28 -19.23
CA GLN A 52 0.05 4.17 -18.27
C GLN A 52 -0.79 3.02 -18.78
N LEU A 53 -0.13 2.05 -19.39
CA LEU A 53 -0.75 0.87 -19.97
C LEU A 53 -0.92 -0.20 -18.91
N LEU A 54 -2.14 -0.69 -18.74
CA LEU A 54 -2.41 -1.85 -17.90
C LEU A 54 -1.93 -3.10 -18.61
N GLN A 55 -1.12 -3.90 -17.97
CA GLN A 55 -0.61 -5.18 -18.44
C GLN A 55 -1.01 -6.29 -17.46
N GLU A 56 -0.70 -7.55 -17.80
CA GLU A 56 -1.16 -8.74 -17.08
C GLU A 56 -1.02 -8.66 -15.55
N ASN A 57 0.11 -8.17 -15.06
CA ASN A 57 0.39 -8.10 -13.62
C ASN A 57 0.93 -6.74 -13.16
N GLY A 58 0.64 -5.67 -13.90
CA GLY A 58 1.16 -4.35 -13.52
C GLY A 58 0.82 -3.23 -14.48
N ILE A 59 1.57 -2.16 -14.36
CA ILE A 59 1.40 -0.92 -15.11
C ILE A 59 2.73 -0.58 -15.79
N LYS A 60 2.70 -0.48 -17.10
CA LYS A 60 3.80 0.08 -17.89
C LYS A 60 3.57 1.59 -18.02
N THR A 61 4.43 2.39 -17.43
CA THR A 61 4.44 3.85 -17.56
C THR A 61 5.47 4.25 -18.61
N ILE A 62 5.06 5.04 -19.59
CA ILE A 62 5.92 5.54 -20.66
C ILE A 62 5.81 7.06 -20.68
N LEU A 63 6.95 7.73 -20.60
CA LEU A 63 7.10 9.17 -20.75
C LEU A 63 7.70 9.46 -22.14
N PHE A 64 7.10 10.38 -22.87
CA PHE A 64 7.52 10.79 -24.21
C PHE A 64 7.91 12.26 -24.25
N HIS A 65 8.91 12.57 -25.03
CA HIS A 65 9.13 13.92 -25.53
C HIS A 65 8.44 14.08 -26.90
N VAL A 66 7.41 14.92 -26.96
CA VAL A 66 6.47 14.99 -28.09
C VAL A 66 7.14 15.32 -29.41
N GLU A 67 8.14 16.20 -29.41
CA GLU A 67 8.77 16.69 -30.65
C GLU A 67 9.86 15.74 -31.19
N SER A 68 10.59 15.05 -30.31
CA SER A 68 11.67 14.15 -30.74
C SER A 68 11.31 12.67 -30.79
N GLY A 69 10.15 12.30 -30.22
CA GLY A 69 9.74 10.90 -30.10
C GLY A 69 10.58 10.08 -29.11
N GLU A 70 11.52 10.71 -28.40
CA GLU A 70 12.31 10.05 -27.37
C GLU A 70 11.40 9.59 -26.24
N GLN A 71 11.66 8.41 -25.67
CA GLN A 71 10.84 7.85 -24.60
C GLN A 71 11.67 7.23 -23.49
N LEU A 72 11.10 7.25 -22.29
CA LEU A 72 11.57 6.55 -21.10
C LEU A 72 10.43 5.68 -20.57
N GLU A 73 10.71 4.44 -20.23
CA GLU A 73 9.68 3.52 -19.75
C GLU A 73 10.09 2.84 -18.45
N SER A 74 9.09 2.51 -17.65
CA SER A 74 9.22 1.68 -16.45
C SER A 74 8.02 0.75 -16.31
N PHE A 75 8.22 -0.33 -15.59
CA PHE A 75 7.17 -1.28 -15.26
C PHE A 75 7.03 -1.40 -13.74
N THR A 76 5.80 -1.34 -13.25
CA THR A 76 5.45 -1.47 -11.84
C THR A 76 4.49 -2.62 -11.67
N THR A 77 4.90 -3.66 -10.95
CA THR A 77 4.06 -4.81 -10.63
C THR A 77 3.00 -4.44 -9.60
N ILE A 78 1.77 -4.91 -9.80
CA ILE A 78 0.67 -4.80 -8.83
C ILE A 78 0.54 -6.16 -8.15
N PRO A 79 0.80 -6.27 -6.83
CA PRO A 79 0.59 -7.53 -6.13
C PRO A 79 -0.89 -7.86 -6.04
N LEU A 80 -1.23 -9.13 -6.27
CA LEU A 80 -2.58 -9.64 -6.08
C LEU A 80 -2.84 -9.85 -4.59
N VAL A 81 -3.34 -8.80 -3.92
CA VAL A 81 -3.65 -8.82 -2.49
C VAL A 81 -5.14 -8.55 -2.29
N LYS A 82 -5.81 -9.40 -1.55
CA LYS A 82 -7.19 -9.15 -1.12
C LYS A 82 -7.21 -8.16 0.03
N LEU A 83 -7.87 -7.04 -0.16
CA LEU A 83 -7.96 -5.96 0.83
C LEU A 83 -9.25 -6.09 1.66
N GLY A 84 -9.11 -6.50 2.91
CA GLY A 84 -10.22 -6.54 3.88
C GLY A 84 -11.49 -7.23 3.36
N ALA A 85 -12.62 -6.54 3.40
CA ALA A 85 -13.91 -7.05 2.95
C ALA A 85 -14.16 -6.89 1.43
N MET A 86 -13.18 -6.34 0.68
CA MET A 86 -13.33 -6.16 -0.77
C MET A 86 -13.27 -7.50 -1.51
N ASN A 87 -14.00 -7.62 -2.62
CA ASN A 87 -13.81 -8.73 -3.53
C ASN A 87 -12.50 -8.54 -4.35
N GLU A 88 -12.09 -9.56 -5.08
CA GLU A 88 -10.83 -9.55 -5.84
C GLU A 88 -10.79 -8.45 -6.89
N TYR A 89 -11.88 -8.20 -7.62
CA TYR A 89 -11.97 -7.14 -8.62
C TYR A 89 -11.84 -5.74 -7.99
N GLN A 90 -12.48 -5.52 -6.86
CA GLN A 90 -12.37 -4.25 -6.11
C GLN A 90 -10.97 -4.05 -5.57
N SER A 91 -10.36 -5.10 -5.02
CA SER A 91 -8.98 -5.06 -4.52
C SER A 91 -7.98 -4.75 -5.64
N TYR A 92 -8.14 -5.39 -6.80
CA TYR A 92 -7.32 -5.13 -7.98
C TYR A 92 -7.50 -3.70 -8.50
N GLY A 93 -8.75 -3.24 -8.69
CA GLY A 93 -9.03 -1.87 -9.14
C GLY A 93 -8.47 -0.80 -8.20
N SER A 94 -8.55 -1.02 -6.88
CA SER A 94 -7.93 -0.19 -5.87
C SER A 94 -6.41 -0.19 -6.00
N GLY A 95 -5.81 -1.37 -6.20
CA GLY A 95 -4.39 -1.55 -6.46
C GLY A 95 -3.93 -0.79 -7.70
N VAL A 96 -4.66 -0.90 -8.83
CA VAL A 96 -4.37 -0.16 -10.06
C VAL A 96 -4.30 1.35 -9.80
N THR A 97 -5.30 1.92 -9.12
CA THR A 97 -5.33 3.36 -8.82
C THR A 97 -4.17 3.76 -7.92
N TYR A 98 -3.88 2.96 -6.91
CA TYR A 98 -2.77 3.18 -5.98
C TYR A 98 -1.42 3.18 -6.73
N TYR A 99 -1.13 2.13 -7.48
CA TYR A 99 0.16 1.97 -8.17
C TYR A 99 0.34 2.93 -9.35
N ARG A 100 -0.73 3.34 -10.03
CA ARG A 100 -0.67 4.41 -11.04
C ARG A 100 -0.10 5.70 -10.47
N ARG A 101 -0.52 6.08 -9.28
CA ARG A 101 -0.04 7.28 -8.59
C ARG A 101 1.45 7.19 -8.29
N TYR A 102 1.91 6.09 -7.69
CA TYR A 102 3.32 5.90 -7.36
C TYR A 102 4.22 5.77 -8.59
N ALA A 103 3.80 5.01 -9.58
CA ALA A 103 4.55 4.86 -10.83
C ALA A 103 4.73 6.20 -11.55
N LEU A 104 3.67 7.04 -11.59
CA LEU A 104 3.73 8.36 -12.20
C LEU A 104 4.62 9.32 -11.39
N SER A 105 4.45 9.35 -10.07
CA SER A 105 5.26 10.19 -9.19
C SER A 105 6.74 9.84 -9.29
N SER A 106 7.07 8.55 -9.29
CA SER A 106 8.44 8.07 -9.46
C SER A 106 9.03 8.44 -10.83
N MET A 107 8.25 8.25 -11.92
CA MET A 107 8.68 8.55 -13.29
C MET A 107 9.00 10.04 -13.48
N LEU A 108 8.19 10.92 -12.92
CA LEU A 108 8.32 12.37 -13.07
C LEU A 108 9.16 13.02 -11.98
N GLY A 109 9.57 12.29 -10.94
CA GLY A 109 10.29 12.84 -9.78
C GLY A 109 9.45 13.83 -8.97
N LEU A 110 8.13 13.55 -8.82
CA LEU A 110 7.24 14.45 -8.08
C LEU A 110 7.54 14.42 -6.59
N VAL A 111 7.58 15.60 -5.99
CA VAL A 111 7.70 15.76 -4.53
C VAL A 111 6.31 16.03 -3.97
N THR A 112 5.83 15.15 -3.11
CA THR A 112 4.65 15.40 -2.28
C THR A 112 5.09 15.88 -0.90
N ASP A 113 4.22 16.58 -0.18
CA ASP A 113 4.50 16.97 1.20
C ASP A 113 5.14 15.84 2.00
N LYS A 114 5.89 16.24 3.06
CA LYS A 114 6.63 15.33 3.93
C LYS A 114 5.89 14.02 4.10
N ASP A 115 6.59 12.95 3.83
CA ASP A 115 6.09 11.59 3.97
C ASP A 115 5.80 11.35 5.46
N THR A 116 4.59 11.75 5.88
CA THR A 116 4.10 11.49 7.24
C THR A 116 3.85 9.99 7.45
N ASP A 117 3.90 9.20 6.38
CA ASP A 117 3.84 7.74 6.47
C ASP A 117 5.10 7.18 7.18
N ALA A 118 6.23 7.93 7.14
CA ALA A 118 7.43 7.63 7.94
C ALA A 118 7.50 8.44 9.25
N ALA A 119 6.69 9.52 9.40
CA ALA A 119 6.64 10.34 10.61
C ALA A 119 5.44 10.00 11.52
N GLY A 120 4.43 9.33 11.00
CA GLY A 120 3.58 8.47 11.80
C GLY A 120 4.43 7.27 12.14
N SER A 121 5.22 7.39 13.20
CA SER A 121 5.70 6.19 13.82
C SER A 121 4.49 5.25 13.92
N PRO A 122 4.50 4.09 13.25
CA PRO A 122 4.10 2.96 14.00
C PRO A 122 5.08 3.10 15.18
N VAL A 123 4.63 3.39 16.36
CA VAL A 123 5.22 2.74 17.52
C VAL A 123 5.40 1.33 16.98
N ALA A 124 6.67 0.95 16.70
CA ALA A 124 6.98 -0.38 16.25
C ALA A 124 6.31 -1.22 17.31
N GLN A 125 5.12 -1.74 16.97
CA GLN A 125 4.50 -2.68 17.88
C GLN A 125 5.57 -3.74 17.96
N PRO A 126 6.15 -3.96 19.14
CA PRO A 126 7.28 -4.88 19.26
C PRO A 126 6.84 -6.11 18.49
N ILE A 127 7.64 -6.52 17.52
CA ILE A 127 7.32 -7.66 16.64
C ILE A 127 7.01 -8.78 17.62
N LYS A 128 5.72 -9.06 17.79
CA LYS A 128 5.30 -10.05 18.76
C LYS A 128 5.95 -11.36 18.33
N PRO A 129 6.69 -12.05 19.16
CA PRO A 129 7.29 -13.31 18.78
C PRO A 129 6.19 -14.27 18.31
N VAL A 130 6.51 -15.11 17.34
CA VAL A 130 5.62 -16.18 16.91
C VAL A 130 5.57 -17.22 18.05
N LEU A 131 4.38 -17.68 18.37
CA LEU A 131 4.19 -18.71 19.40
C LEU A 131 4.63 -20.06 18.82
N LEU A 132 5.86 -20.47 19.13
CA LEU A 132 6.46 -21.75 18.66
C LEU A 132 6.37 -22.87 19.70
N ASP A 133 5.96 -22.55 20.93
CA ASP A 133 5.87 -23.48 22.04
C ASP A 133 4.53 -24.25 22.00
N THR A 134 4.52 -25.52 22.36
CA THR A 134 3.32 -26.38 22.44
C THR A 134 2.63 -26.30 23.79
N ILE A 135 3.27 -25.74 24.83
CA ILE A 135 2.73 -25.60 26.18
C ILE A 135 1.41 -24.84 26.23
N TRP A 136 1.22 -23.89 25.32
CA TRP A 136 -0.01 -23.10 25.21
C TRP A 136 -1.25 -23.96 24.88
N GLU A 137 -1.10 -25.10 24.20
CA GLU A 137 -2.20 -26.02 23.88
C GLU A 137 -2.72 -26.75 25.11
N GLU A 138 -1.83 -27.08 26.04
CA GLU A 138 -2.20 -27.71 27.32
C GLU A 138 -3.04 -26.71 28.14
N GLU A 139 -2.62 -25.45 28.21
CA GLU A 139 -3.36 -24.40 28.91
C GLU A 139 -4.72 -24.08 28.19
N LEU A 140 -4.75 -24.07 26.86
CA LEU A 140 -5.99 -23.94 26.09
C LEU A 140 -6.99 -25.04 26.47
N ASN A 141 -6.53 -26.28 26.60
CA ASN A 141 -7.38 -27.42 26.96
C ASN A 141 -7.88 -27.41 28.40
N LYS A 142 -7.22 -26.66 29.30
CA LYS A 142 -7.66 -26.46 30.68
C LYS A 142 -8.81 -25.48 30.82
N CYS A 143 -9.01 -24.56 29.84
CA CYS A 143 -10.10 -23.62 29.86
C CYS A 143 -11.45 -24.34 29.77
N LYS A 144 -12.28 -24.21 30.82
CA LYS A 144 -13.60 -24.86 30.90
C LYS A 144 -14.76 -23.93 30.65
N THR A 145 -14.56 -22.62 30.74
CA THR A 145 -15.57 -21.58 30.50
C THR A 145 -15.16 -20.65 29.37
N LEU A 146 -16.15 -19.95 28.78
CA LEU A 146 -15.89 -18.95 27.75
C LEU A 146 -15.09 -17.77 28.28
N GLU A 147 -15.28 -17.42 29.56
CA GLU A 147 -14.53 -16.34 30.22
C GLU A 147 -13.06 -16.67 30.33
N GLU A 148 -12.72 -17.87 30.82
CA GLU A 148 -11.35 -18.39 30.91
C GLU A 148 -10.70 -18.40 29.52
N LEU A 149 -11.42 -18.91 28.51
CA LEU A 149 -10.94 -18.97 27.13
C LEU A 149 -10.63 -17.59 26.56
N THR A 150 -11.52 -16.61 26.82
CA THR A 150 -11.36 -15.22 26.34
C THR A 150 -10.15 -14.57 26.99
N LEU A 151 -10.03 -14.66 28.31
CA LEU A 151 -8.88 -14.11 29.05
C LEU A 151 -7.55 -14.73 28.58
N TYR A 152 -7.55 -16.04 28.34
CA TYR A 152 -6.36 -16.73 27.83
C TYR A 152 -5.99 -16.30 26.42
N PHE A 153 -6.98 -16.16 25.53
CA PHE A 153 -6.79 -15.62 24.17
C PHE A 153 -6.22 -14.21 24.20
N GLU A 154 -6.78 -13.32 25.00
CA GLU A 154 -6.30 -11.94 25.11
C GLU A 154 -4.85 -11.88 25.63
N LYS A 155 -4.53 -12.69 26.65
CA LYS A 155 -3.17 -12.80 27.19
C LYS A 155 -2.15 -13.22 26.13
N LEU A 156 -2.47 -14.24 25.32
CA LEU A 156 -1.59 -14.72 24.26
C LEU A 156 -1.50 -13.72 23.11
N ASN A 157 -2.63 -13.18 22.66
CA ASN A 157 -2.69 -12.22 21.55
C ASN A 157 -1.99 -10.89 21.89
N LYS A 158 -1.93 -10.52 23.16
CA LYS A 158 -1.15 -9.36 23.62
C LYS A 158 0.36 -9.62 23.52
N LYS A 159 0.81 -10.84 23.77
CA LYS A 159 2.23 -11.20 23.86
C LYS A 159 2.81 -11.75 22.54
N TYR A 160 2.01 -12.51 21.78
CA TYR A 160 2.45 -13.23 20.59
C TYR A 160 1.64 -12.86 19.36
N ASN A 161 2.23 -13.11 18.18
CA ASN A 161 1.51 -13.08 16.91
C ASN A 161 0.93 -14.49 16.68
N LEU A 162 -0.39 -14.64 16.85
CA LEU A 162 -1.08 -15.92 16.69
C LEU A 162 -1.33 -16.18 15.20
N GLY A 163 -0.80 -17.30 14.71
CA GLY A 163 -1.02 -17.75 13.33
C GLY A 163 -2.39 -18.42 13.12
N HIS A 164 -2.68 -18.78 11.88
CA HIS A 164 -3.97 -19.37 11.50
C HIS A 164 -4.29 -20.66 12.30
N ASP A 165 -3.29 -21.52 12.55
CA ASP A 165 -3.48 -22.78 13.27
C ASP A 165 -3.87 -22.55 14.74
N GLN A 166 -3.23 -21.57 15.40
CA GLN A 166 -3.57 -21.19 16.75
C GLN A 166 -4.99 -20.66 16.86
N LEU A 167 -5.37 -19.75 15.96
CA LEU A 167 -6.72 -19.18 15.90
C LEU A 167 -7.80 -20.26 15.67
N ASN A 168 -7.50 -21.23 14.83
CA ASN A 168 -8.39 -22.37 14.57
C ASN A 168 -8.59 -23.24 15.81
N LYS A 169 -7.54 -23.55 16.57
CA LYS A 169 -7.62 -24.30 17.82
C LYS A 169 -8.45 -23.58 18.89
N PHE A 170 -8.33 -22.25 19.01
CA PHE A 170 -9.20 -21.46 19.87
C PHE A 170 -10.67 -21.55 19.44
N SER A 171 -10.95 -21.50 18.14
CA SER A 171 -12.31 -21.63 17.60
C SER A 171 -12.93 -23.01 17.89
N ILE A 172 -12.14 -24.08 17.73
CA ILE A 172 -12.56 -25.46 18.06
C ILE A 172 -12.86 -25.55 19.56
N ARG A 173 -11.98 -25.05 20.42
CA ARG A 173 -12.19 -25.10 21.87
C ARG A 173 -13.42 -24.35 22.31
N LYS A 174 -13.67 -23.17 21.73
CA LYS A 174 -14.90 -22.41 21.94
C LYS A 174 -16.16 -23.23 21.65
N GLN A 175 -16.19 -23.94 20.51
CA GLN A 175 -17.30 -24.80 20.14
C GLN A 175 -17.51 -26.00 21.11
N GLN A 176 -16.44 -26.52 21.69
CA GLN A 176 -16.50 -27.58 22.69
C GLN A 176 -17.07 -27.13 24.04
N ILE A 177 -16.81 -25.87 24.41
CA ILE A 177 -17.30 -25.29 25.68
C ILE A 177 -18.79 -24.91 25.58
N ILE A 178 -19.28 -24.55 24.38
CA ILE A 178 -20.67 -24.12 24.17
C ILE A 178 -21.63 -25.35 24.05
N LYS A 179 -21.12 -26.53 23.74
CA LYS A 179 -21.92 -27.78 23.73
C LYS A 179 -22.14 -28.32 25.14
#